data_162328552b180e3c864714259e16301a
#
_entry.id   162328552b180e3c864714259e16301a
#
_cell.length_a   1.000
_cell.length_b   1.000
_cell.length_c   1.000
_cell.angle_alpha   90.00
_cell.angle_beta   90.00
_cell.angle_gamma   90.00
#
_symmetry.space_group_name_H-M   'P 1'
#
loop_
_entity.id
_entity.type
_entity.pdbx_description
1 polymer ?
#
loop_
_entity_poly.entity_id
_entity_poly.type
_entity_poly.pdbx_seq_one_letter_code
_entity_poly.pdbx_strand_id
1 'polypeptide(L)'
;ARHADVVVESFRPGVMTALGADAATLTAANPRLVYASITGYGQTGPRAKAAGHDINYLGYAGVLDQTGARGGPPALSNLQIADLLGGALTAAVAILAAVVAAQRTGRGRCVDVAMADGALAHNIFSLHALEQAGRTMPRGEDLLTGGVPCYGVYPTKDGRWLAVGALEDKFWRTVCTTIGRPDLVAGQLAVGDEGTRVRAELDTVFGARTLADWVARFGGVDACVTPVATLDEALRDEQFAARGMVVTGADGAHSYAPPWTISGHGFRVA
;
A
#
# COMPACT_ATOMS: atom_id res chain seq x y z
N ALA A 1 -0.82 -0.33 33.67
CA ALA A 1 -1.97 0.46 33.20
C ALA A 1 -2.13 1.81 33.92
N ARG A 2 -1.83 1.88 35.24
CA ARG A 2 -2.06 3.13 36.05
C ARG A 2 -1.26 4.35 35.54
N HIS A 3 -0.12 4.12 34.89
CA HIS A 3 0.80 5.17 34.42
C HIS A 3 0.91 5.18 32.86
N ALA A 4 0.02 4.46 32.18
CA ALA A 4 -0.01 4.41 30.71
C ALA A 4 -1.24 5.15 30.18
N ASP A 5 -1.08 5.90 29.10
CA ASP A 5 -2.20 6.49 28.37
C ASP A 5 -2.83 5.48 27.40
N VAL A 6 -2.02 4.55 26.89
CA VAL A 6 -2.43 3.54 25.89
C VAL A 6 -1.86 2.18 26.27
N VAL A 7 -2.68 1.16 26.13
CA VAL A 7 -2.25 -0.26 26.10
C VAL A 7 -2.61 -0.81 24.72
N VAL A 8 -1.64 -1.44 24.07
CA VAL A 8 -1.83 -2.13 22.78
C VAL A 8 -1.52 -3.61 22.98
N GLU A 9 -2.39 -4.46 22.45
CA GLU A 9 -2.19 -5.91 22.44
C GLU A 9 -2.58 -6.50 21.09
N SER A 10 -2.01 -7.68 20.77
CA SER A 10 -2.28 -8.38 19.51
C SER A 10 -2.51 -9.89 19.73
N PHE A 11 -2.97 -10.27 20.89
CA PHE A 11 -3.31 -11.66 21.20
C PHE A 11 -4.67 -12.04 20.63
N ARG A 12 -4.92 -13.33 20.50
CA ARG A 12 -6.26 -13.83 20.16
C ARG A 12 -7.28 -13.44 21.23
N PRO A 13 -8.54 -13.16 20.83
CA PRO A 13 -9.61 -12.82 21.76
C PRO A 13 -9.73 -13.83 22.92
N GLY A 14 -9.78 -13.31 24.15
CA GLY A 14 -9.85 -14.08 25.38
C GLY A 14 -8.50 -14.32 26.08
N VAL A 15 -7.35 -14.16 25.41
CA VAL A 15 -6.03 -14.35 26.04
C VAL A 15 -5.80 -13.29 27.12
N MET A 16 -6.05 -12.02 26.82
CA MET A 16 -5.89 -10.94 27.79
C MET A 16 -6.83 -11.08 29.00
N THR A 17 -8.03 -11.63 28.80
CA THR A 17 -8.94 -11.98 29.91
C THR A 17 -8.35 -13.08 30.78
N ALA A 18 -7.79 -14.12 30.18
CA ALA A 18 -7.14 -15.19 30.95
C ALA A 18 -5.92 -14.69 31.75
N LEU A 19 -5.26 -13.63 31.26
CA LEU A 19 -4.12 -12.98 31.95
C LEU A 19 -4.55 -11.93 33.00
N GLY A 20 -5.85 -11.65 33.14
CA GLY A 20 -6.37 -10.61 34.06
C GLY A 20 -6.00 -9.19 33.59
N ALA A 21 -5.76 -9.01 32.29
CA ALA A 21 -5.30 -7.75 31.71
C ALA A 21 -6.19 -7.30 30.53
N ASP A 22 -7.46 -7.71 30.53
CA ASP A 22 -8.43 -7.28 29.52
C ASP A 22 -8.85 -5.80 29.70
N ALA A 23 -9.55 -5.30 28.69
CA ALA A 23 -9.99 -3.92 28.65
C ALA A 23 -10.80 -3.53 29.90
N ALA A 24 -11.72 -4.38 30.35
CA ALA A 24 -12.58 -4.09 31.51
C ALA A 24 -11.71 -3.95 32.79
N THR A 25 -10.80 -4.88 33.01
CA THR A 25 -9.89 -4.88 34.19
C THR A 25 -8.98 -3.66 34.15
N LEU A 26 -8.35 -3.34 33.03
CA LEU A 26 -7.38 -2.26 32.96
C LEU A 26 -8.03 -0.87 32.98
N THR A 27 -9.19 -0.70 32.32
CA THR A 27 -9.93 0.57 32.32
C THR A 27 -10.60 0.85 33.69
N ALA A 28 -10.94 -0.18 34.45
CA ALA A 28 -11.39 0.01 35.84
C ALA A 28 -10.26 0.59 36.74
N ALA A 29 -9.00 0.18 36.48
CA ALA A 29 -7.83 0.71 37.20
C ALA A 29 -7.39 2.10 36.70
N ASN A 30 -7.67 2.43 35.43
CA ASN A 30 -7.41 3.73 34.78
C ASN A 30 -8.54 4.10 33.83
N PRO A 31 -9.54 4.86 34.25
CA PRO A 31 -10.69 5.24 33.39
C PRO A 31 -10.33 6.08 32.17
N ARG A 32 -9.12 6.64 32.11
CA ARG A 32 -8.63 7.42 30.95
C ARG A 32 -7.87 6.57 29.93
N LEU A 33 -7.61 5.29 30.24
CA LEU A 33 -6.83 4.40 29.41
C LEU A 33 -7.51 4.16 28.04
N VAL A 34 -6.74 4.30 26.99
CA VAL A 34 -7.09 3.77 25.67
C VAL A 34 -6.57 2.34 25.58
N TYR A 35 -7.46 1.40 25.38
CA TYR A 35 -7.11 -0.02 25.23
C TYR A 35 -7.33 -0.43 23.77
N ALA A 36 -6.27 -0.81 23.06
CA ALA A 36 -6.32 -1.16 21.66
C ALA A 36 -5.97 -2.64 21.45
N SER A 37 -6.88 -3.37 20.82
CA SER A 37 -6.67 -4.75 20.34
C SER A 37 -6.50 -4.74 18.84
N ILE A 38 -5.39 -5.30 18.33
CA ILE A 38 -5.12 -5.44 16.90
C ILE A 38 -5.10 -6.93 16.58
N THR A 39 -6.09 -7.41 15.84
CA THR A 39 -6.24 -8.85 15.54
C THR A 39 -6.56 -9.09 14.09
N GLY A 40 -6.46 -10.34 13.64
CA GLY A 40 -6.75 -10.68 12.25
C GLY A 40 -8.19 -10.39 11.83
N TYR A 41 -9.14 -10.72 12.71
CA TYR A 41 -10.59 -10.69 12.38
C TYR A 41 -11.44 -9.93 13.39
N GLY A 42 -10.83 -9.13 14.28
CA GLY A 42 -11.53 -8.39 15.32
C GLY A 42 -11.87 -9.22 16.56
N GLN A 43 -12.42 -8.57 17.58
CA GLN A 43 -12.81 -9.19 18.86
C GLN A 43 -14.14 -9.96 18.76
N THR A 44 -14.93 -9.73 17.70
CA THR A 44 -16.27 -10.29 17.53
C THR A 44 -16.41 -10.98 16.16
N GLY A 45 -17.56 -11.60 15.93
CA GLY A 45 -17.86 -12.27 14.67
C GLY A 45 -17.38 -13.73 14.58
N PRO A 46 -17.78 -14.43 13.52
CA PRO A 46 -17.59 -15.88 13.43
C PRO A 46 -16.12 -16.30 13.29
N ARG A 47 -15.23 -15.39 12.88
CA ARG A 47 -13.80 -15.66 12.69
C ARG A 47 -12.90 -15.08 13.80
N ALA A 48 -13.44 -14.47 14.83
CA ALA A 48 -12.66 -13.80 15.87
C ALA A 48 -11.55 -14.67 16.48
N LYS A 49 -11.80 -15.98 16.60
CA LYS A 49 -10.82 -16.97 17.11
C LYS A 49 -10.06 -17.73 16.02
N ALA A 50 -10.28 -17.43 14.75
CA ALA A 50 -9.59 -18.10 13.66
C ALA A 50 -8.11 -17.71 13.59
N ALA A 51 -7.28 -18.67 13.18
CA ALA A 51 -5.88 -18.40 12.87
C ALA A 51 -5.77 -17.73 11.50
N GLY A 52 -4.77 -16.88 11.33
CA GLY A 52 -4.47 -16.24 10.05
C GLY A 52 -3.22 -15.39 10.13
N HIS A 53 -2.71 -15.06 8.98
CA HIS A 53 -1.67 -14.09 8.70
C HIS A 53 -2.15 -13.18 7.58
N ASP A 54 -1.37 -12.18 7.21
CA ASP A 54 -1.67 -11.19 6.18
C ASP A 54 -2.38 -11.78 4.94
N ILE A 55 -1.82 -12.83 4.35
CA ILE A 55 -2.36 -13.49 3.15
C ILE A 55 -3.81 -13.98 3.35
N ASN A 56 -4.15 -14.48 4.55
CA ASN A 56 -5.50 -14.95 4.85
C ASN A 56 -6.48 -13.80 4.96
N TYR A 57 -6.06 -12.67 5.54
CA TYR A 57 -6.86 -11.47 5.68
C TYR A 57 -7.11 -10.83 4.31
N LEU A 58 -6.08 -10.72 3.47
CA LEU A 58 -6.19 -10.26 2.08
C LEU A 58 -7.09 -11.17 1.22
N GLY A 59 -7.01 -12.50 1.47
CA GLY A 59 -7.87 -13.47 0.79
C GLY A 59 -9.35 -13.24 1.09
N TYR A 60 -9.71 -13.09 2.37
CA TYR A 60 -11.09 -12.81 2.76
C TYR A 60 -11.58 -11.42 2.34
N ALA A 61 -10.69 -10.44 2.29
CA ALA A 61 -11.02 -9.08 1.86
C ALA A 61 -11.15 -8.92 0.32
N GLY A 62 -10.91 -9.98 -0.46
CA GLY A 62 -10.94 -9.93 -1.92
C GLY A 62 -9.77 -9.20 -2.57
N VAL A 63 -8.83 -8.67 -1.77
CA VAL A 63 -7.64 -7.95 -2.27
C VAL A 63 -6.71 -8.90 -3.01
N LEU A 64 -6.51 -10.10 -2.46
CA LEU A 64 -5.60 -11.08 -3.04
C LEU A 64 -6.10 -11.57 -4.41
N ASP A 65 -7.42 -11.69 -4.61
CA ASP A 65 -7.99 -12.04 -5.91
C ASP A 65 -7.65 -11.00 -7.00
N GLN A 66 -7.59 -9.73 -6.64
CA GLN A 66 -7.30 -8.62 -7.57
C GLN A 66 -5.79 -8.38 -7.78
N THR A 67 -4.93 -9.08 -7.04
CA THR A 67 -3.47 -8.89 -7.09
C THR A 67 -2.82 -9.97 -7.95
N GLY A 68 -2.10 -9.56 -9.01
CA GLY A 68 -1.37 -10.48 -9.89
C GLY A 68 -1.39 -10.05 -11.35
N ALA A 69 -0.69 -10.79 -12.18
CA ALA A 69 -0.64 -10.57 -13.62
C ALA A 69 -1.90 -11.09 -14.31
N ARG A 70 -2.22 -10.53 -15.47
CA ARG A 70 -3.30 -10.99 -16.37
C ARG A 70 -3.16 -12.48 -16.66
N GLY A 71 -4.22 -13.24 -16.45
CA GLY A 71 -4.27 -14.68 -16.70
C GLY A 71 -3.40 -15.53 -15.75
N GLY A 72 -2.68 -14.91 -14.81
CA GLY A 72 -1.85 -15.59 -13.82
C GLY A 72 -2.60 -15.91 -12.51
N PRO A 73 -1.97 -16.67 -11.61
CA PRO A 73 -2.49 -16.86 -10.25
C PRO A 73 -2.43 -15.56 -9.45
N PRO A 74 -3.15 -15.49 -8.29
CA PRO A 74 -2.92 -14.43 -7.31
C PRO A 74 -1.44 -14.33 -6.93
N ALA A 75 -0.90 -13.12 -6.88
CA ALA A 75 0.49 -12.86 -6.52
C ALA A 75 0.61 -12.35 -5.08
N LEU A 76 1.68 -12.72 -4.41
CA LEU A 76 1.99 -12.25 -3.06
C LEU A 76 2.83 -10.99 -3.14
N SER A 77 2.42 -9.97 -2.39
CA SER A 77 3.26 -8.80 -2.15
C SER A 77 4.28 -9.10 -1.04
N ASN A 78 5.49 -8.58 -1.17
CA ASN A 78 6.44 -8.57 -0.04
C ASN A 78 6.10 -7.46 0.98
N LEU A 79 5.12 -6.61 0.69
CA LEU A 79 4.52 -5.68 1.63
C LEU A 79 3.27 -6.34 2.23
N GLN A 80 3.26 -6.55 3.54
CA GLN A 80 2.13 -7.11 4.29
C GLN A 80 1.05 -6.04 4.44
N ILE A 81 0.16 -5.96 3.47
CA ILE A 81 -0.82 -4.88 3.33
C ILE A 81 -1.86 -4.92 4.45
N ALA A 82 -2.37 -6.10 4.78
CA ALA A 82 -3.35 -6.23 5.85
C ALA A 82 -2.74 -5.94 7.22
N ASP A 83 -1.53 -6.45 7.50
CA ASP A 83 -0.86 -6.21 8.78
C ASP A 83 -0.46 -4.73 8.95
N LEU A 84 0.14 -4.13 7.92
CA LEU A 84 0.69 -2.78 8.00
C LEU A 84 -0.37 -1.69 7.79
N LEU A 85 -1.16 -1.76 6.71
CA LEU A 85 -2.17 -0.76 6.40
C LEU A 85 -3.47 -1.03 7.17
N GLY A 86 -4.00 -2.25 7.06
CA GLY A 86 -5.25 -2.66 7.70
C GLY A 86 -5.14 -2.72 9.22
N GLY A 87 -4.00 -3.16 9.74
CA GLY A 87 -3.70 -3.27 11.17
C GLY A 87 -3.00 -2.04 11.74
N ALA A 88 -1.69 -1.96 11.54
CA ALA A 88 -0.84 -1.00 12.26
C ALA A 88 -1.20 0.46 12.01
N LEU A 89 -1.36 0.88 10.74
CA LEU A 89 -1.69 2.27 10.41
C LEU A 89 -3.12 2.62 10.87
N THR A 90 -4.08 1.73 10.63
CA THR A 90 -5.48 1.91 11.08
C THR A 90 -5.53 2.02 12.59
N ALA A 91 -4.80 1.17 13.33
CA ALA A 91 -4.71 1.24 14.78
C ALA A 91 -4.08 2.55 15.25
N ALA A 92 -3.00 3.01 14.64
CA ALA A 92 -2.36 4.27 14.99
C ALA A 92 -3.34 5.45 14.88
N VAL A 93 -4.11 5.54 13.79
CA VAL A 93 -5.14 6.59 13.60
C VAL A 93 -6.24 6.47 14.67
N ALA A 94 -6.77 5.27 14.90
CA ALA A 94 -7.85 5.05 15.87
C ALA A 94 -7.38 5.34 17.33
N ILE A 95 -6.18 4.92 17.68
CA ILE A 95 -5.57 5.20 18.99
C ILE A 95 -5.40 6.71 19.20
N LEU A 96 -4.84 7.43 18.23
CA LEU A 96 -4.67 8.88 18.31
C LEU A 96 -6.02 9.61 18.49
N ALA A 97 -7.04 9.21 17.74
CA ALA A 97 -8.39 9.74 17.89
C ALA A 97 -8.96 9.47 19.30
N ALA A 98 -8.76 8.24 19.81
CA ALA A 98 -9.19 7.85 21.15
C ALA A 98 -8.44 8.60 22.25
N VAL A 99 -7.13 8.85 22.08
CA VAL A 99 -6.32 9.65 23.02
C VAL A 99 -6.81 11.11 23.06
N VAL A 100 -7.06 11.72 21.91
CA VAL A 100 -7.63 13.08 21.84
C VAL A 100 -9.00 13.13 22.53
N ALA A 101 -9.84 12.12 22.31
CA ALA A 101 -11.13 12.02 22.99
C ALA A 101 -10.97 11.85 24.52
N ALA A 102 -10.03 11.01 24.97
CA ALA A 102 -9.74 10.80 26.38
C ALA A 102 -9.21 12.07 27.07
N GLN A 103 -8.38 12.84 26.41
CA GLN A 103 -7.89 14.14 26.90
C GLN A 103 -9.04 15.14 27.09
N ARG A 104 -10.01 15.18 26.17
CA ARG A 104 -11.15 16.11 26.21
C ARG A 104 -12.24 15.69 27.21
N THR A 105 -12.47 14.39 27.35
CA THR A 105 -13.61 13.86 28.12
C THR A 105 -13.23 13.27 29.48
N GLY A 106 -11.95 13.08 29.75
CA GLY A 106 -11.47 12.35 30.92
C GLY A 106 -11.72 10.84 30.87
N ARG A 107 -12.20 10.29 29.74
CA ARG A 107 -12.60 8.89 29.58
C ARG A 107 -11.89 8.27 28.39
N GLY A 108 -11.18 7.17 28.65
CA GLY A 108 -10.57 6.32 27.62
C GLY A 108 -11.60 5.60 26.75
N ARG A 109 -11.10 4.82 25.80
CA ARG A 109 -11.92 4.04 24.86
C ARG A 109 -11.25 2.69 24.61
N CYS A 110 -12.07 1.68 24.31
CA CYS A 110 -11.59 0.45 23.70
C CYS A 110 -11.59 0.65 22.18
N VAL A 111 -10.50 0.26 21.54
CA VAL A 111 -10.28 0.30 20.11
C VAL A 111 -10.11 -1.15 19.66
N ASP A 112 -10.98 -1.63 18.81
CA ASP A 112 -10.90 -2.95 18.17
C ASP A 112 -10.54 -2.77 16.71
N VAL A 113 -9.39 -3.28 16.29
CA VAL A 113 -8.89 -3.22 14.92
C VAL A 113 -8.75 -4.61 14.37
N ALA A 114 -9.52 -4.91 13.33
CA ALA A 114 -9.40 -6.12 12.54
C ALA A 114 -8.60 -5.86 11.27
N MET A 115 -7.49 -6.56 11.07
CA MET A 115 -6.65 -6.42 9.88
C MET A 115 -7.44 -6.72 8.59
N ALA A 116 -8.33 -7.73 8.63
CA ALA A 116 -9.20 -8.07 7.52
C ALA A 116 -10.20 -6.96 7.17
N ASP A 117 -10.79 -6.31 8.18
CA ASP A 117 -11.72 -5.19 7.98
C ASP A 117 -10.99 -3.99 7.37
N GLY A 118 -9.78 -3.71 7.87
CA GLY A 118 -8.94 -2.66 7.32
C GLY A 118 -8.54 -2.93 5.86
N ALA A 119 -8.18 -4.17 5.52
CA ALA A 119 -7.89 -4.56 4.15
C ALA A 119 -9.13 -4.39 3.24
N LEU A 120 -10.31 -4.84 3.70
CA LEU A 120 -11.57 -4.69 2.97
C LEU A 120 -11.94 -3.21 2.76
N ALA A 121 -11.80 -2.39 3.79
CA ALA A 121 -12.14 -0.96 3.73
C ALA A 121 -11.26 -0.18 2.73
N HIS A 122 -10.06 -0.66 2.45
CA HIS A 122 -9.16 -0.05 1.46
C HIS A 122 -9.33 -0.62 0.04
N ASN A 123 -10.15 -1.66 -0.16
CA ASN A 123 -10.43 -2.24 -1.48
C ASN A 123 -11.52 -1.46 -2.24
N ILE A 124 -11.42 -0.14 -2.24
CA ILE A 124 -12.45 0.79 -2.74
C ILE A 124 -12.61 0.74 -4.26
N PHE A 125 -11.53 0.50 -5.00
CA PHE A 125 -11.61 0.45 -6.48
C PHE A 125 -12.35 -0.80 -6.94
N SER A 126 -12.10 -1.96 -6.35
CA SER A 126 -12.85 -3.19 -6.64
C SER A 126 -14.32 -3.07 -6.25
N LEU A 127 -14.63 -2.43 -5.12
CA LEU A 127 -16.00 -2.15 -4.71
C LEU A 127 -16.69 -1.25 -5.74
N HIS A 128 -16.04 -0.17 -6.16
CA HIS A 128 -16.59 0.74 -7.17
C HIS A 128 -16.86 0.01 -8.50
N ALA A 129 -15.93 -0.81 -8.97
CA ALA A 129 -16.11 -1.60 -10.19
C ALA A 129 -17.32 -2.56 -10.07
N LEU A 130 -17.44 -3.24 -8.92
CA LEU A 130 -18.55 -4.13 -8.63
C LEU A 130 -19.89 -3.40 -8.66
N GLU A 131 -19.98 -2.23 -8.04
CA GLU A 131 -21.20 -1.42 -7.99
C GLU A 131 -21.59 -0.83 -9.35
N GLN A 132 -20.60 -0.38 -10.14
CA GLN A 132 -20.88 0.23 -11.46
C GLN A 132 -21.14 -0.81 -12.56
N ALA A 133 -20.43 -1.93 -12.57
CA ALA A 133 -20.48 -2.92 -13.65
C ALA A 133 -21.08 -4.28 -13.23
N GLY A 134 -21.48 -4.45 -11.97
CA GLY A 134 -21.96 -5.72 -11.43
C GLY A 134 -20.87 -6.80 -11.29
N ARG A 135 -19.63 -6.46 -11.55
CA ARG A 135 -18.47 -7.38 -11.46
C ARG A 135 -17.17 -6.61 -11.28
N THR A 136 -16.18 -7.24 -10.68
CA THR A 136 -14.80 -6.79 -10.76
C THR A 136 -14.17 -7.23 -12.08
N MET A 137 -13.19 -6.49 -12.57
CA MET A 137 -12.34 -6.96 -13.67
C MET A 137 -11.45 -8.10 -13.17
N PRO A 138 -11.05 -9.03 -14.05
CA PRO A 138 -10.00 -10.00 -13.69
C PRO A 138 -8.71 -9.28 -13.29
N ARG A 139 -7.90 -9.93 -12.43
CA ARG A 139 -6.61 -9.35 -12.01
C ARG A 139 -5.72 -8.99 -13.20
N GLY A 140 -5.04 -7.85 -13.10
CA GLY A 140 -4.20 -7.35 -14.18
C GLY A 140 -4.96 -6.81 -15.40
N GLU A 141 -6.29 -6.64 -15.30
CA GLU A 141 -7.15 -6.17 -16.38
C GLU A 141 -7.95 -4.90 -16.03
N ASP A 142 -7.86 -4.40 -14.82
CA ASP A 142 -8.46 -3.13 -14.44
C ASP A 142 -7.53 -1.96 -14.80
N LEU A 143 -8.09 -0.75 -14.85
CA LEU A 143 -7.42 0.50 -15.20
C LEU A 143 -6.09 0.67 -14.46
N LEU A 144 -6.08 0.45 -13.14
CA LEU A 144 -4.91 0.67 -12.28
C LEU A 144 -4.10 -0.62 -12.01
N THR A 145 -4.42 -1.72 -12.67
CA THR A 145 -3.70 -2.99 -12.50
C THR A 145 -3.02 -3.48 -13.77
N GLY A 146 -2.97 -2.64 -14.81
CA GLY A 146 -2.34 -2.97 -16.07
C GLY A 146 -3.30 -3.32 -17.20
N GLY A 147 -4.60 -3.04 -17.05
CA GLY A 147 -5.62 -3.30 -18.06
C GLY A 147 -5.52 -2.40 -19.29
N VAL A 148 -4.86 -1.25 -19.17
CA VAL A 148 -4.70 -0.26 -20.26
C VAL A 148 -3.23 0.04 -20.55
N PRO A 149 -2.87 0.43 -21.79
CA PRO A 149 -1.48 0.71 -22.16
C PRO A 149 -0.81 1.83 -21.39
N CYS A 150 -1.54 2.87 -21.00
CA CYS A 150 -0.97 4.02 -20.30
C CYS A 150 -0.69 3.77 -18.81
N TYR A 151 -1.10 2.62 -18.27
CA TYR A 151 -0.86 2.27 -16.88
C TYR A 151 -0.37 0.82 -16.75
N GLY A 152 0.92 0.63 -16.52
CA GLY A 152 1.50 -0.70 -16.44
C GLY A 152 3.02 -0.70 -16.32
N VAL A 153 3.58 -1.90 -16.29
CA VAL A 153 5.03 -2.11 -16.30
C VAL A 153 5.47 -2.70 -17.62
N TYR A 154 6.64 -2.26 -18.10
CA TYR A 154 7.17 -2.62 -19.42
C TYR A 154 8.63 -3.10 -19.29
N PRO A 155 9.01 -4.20 -19.98
CA PRO A 155 10.36 -4.73 -19.90
C PRO A 155 11.35 -3.85 -20.65
N THR A 156 12.60 -3.82 -20.21
CA THR A 156 13.73 -3.19 -20.88
C THR A 156 14.69 -4.25 -21.41
N LYS A 157 15.57 -3.85 -22.33
CA LYS A 157 16.54 -4.76 -23.00
C LYS A 157 17.42 -5.57 -22.05
N ASP A 158 17.72 -5.01 -20.88
CA ASP A 158 18.57 -5.58 -19.84
C ASP A 158 17.77 -6.39 -18.79
N GLY A 159 16.51 -6.74 -19.08
CA GLY A 159 15.67 -7.52 -18.17
C GLY A 159 15.17 -6.75 -16.95
N ARG A 160 15.29 -5.42 -16.98
CA ARG A 160 14.73 -4.52 -15.96
C ARG A 160 13.35 -4.03 -16.41
N TRP A 161 12.73 -3.15 -15.65
CA TRP A 161 11.36 -2.70 -15.87
C TRP A 161 11.21 -1.19 -15.72
N LEU A 162 10.30 -0.63 -16.54
CA LEU A 162 9.77 0.72 -16.41
C LEU A 162 8.33 0.65 -15.89
N ALA A 163 7.97 1.56 -15.01
CA ALA A 163 6.59 1.84 -14.64
C ALA A 163 6.09 3.05 -15.43
N VAL A 164 4.96 2.89 -16.12
CA VAL A 164 4.26 3.94 -16.86
C VAL A 164 2.92 4.17 -16.16
N GLY A 165 2.65 5.40 -15.74
CA GLY A 165 1.41 5.82 -15.07
C GLY A 165 0.79 7.05 -15.72
N ALA A 166 0.80 7.12 -17.06
CA ALA A 166 0.42 8.29 -17.86
C ALA A 166 -1.09 8.35 -18.13
N LEU A 167 -1.89 8.45 -17.05
CA LEU A 167 -3.36 8.43 -17.13
C LEU A 167 -3.95 9.67 -17.80
N GLU A 168 -3.33 10.84 -17.63
CA GLU A 168 -3.77 12.06 -18.30
C GLU A 168 -3.28 12.12 -19.74
N ASP A 169 -4.12 12.59 -20.67
CA ASP A 169 -3.83 12.68 -22.11
C ASP A 169 -2.50 13.40 -22.40
N LYS A 170 -2.21 14.47 -21.67
CA LYS A 170 -0.97 15.22 -21.84
C LYS A 170 0.28 14.38 -21.54
N PHE A 171 0.25 13.57 -20.49
CA PHE A 171 1.37 12.71 -20.11
C PHE A 171 1.52 11.55 -21.10
N TRP A 172 0.41 10.95 -21.51
CA TRP A 172 0.45 9.90 -22.52
C TRP A 172 0.99 10.38 -23.88
N ARG A 173 0.58 11.56 -24.34
CA ARG A 173 1.16 12.18 -25.55
C ARG A 173 2.65 12.43 -25.39
N THR A 174 3.07 12.88 -24.21
CA THR A 174 4.50 13.08 -23.91
C THR A 174 5.26 11.76 -23.94
N VAL A 175 4.71 10.68 -23.35
CA VAL A 175 5.30 9.32 -23.49
C VAL A 175 5.46 8.94 -24.93
N CYS A 176 4.37 8.97 -25.73
CA CYS A 176 4.37 8.56 -27.13
C CYS A 176 5.38 9.37 -27.98
N THR A 177 5.46 10.68 -27.73
CA THR A 177 6.44 11.55 -28.39
C THR A 177 7.88 11.18 -27.99
N THR A 178 8.13 11.00 -26.71
CA THR A 178 9.46 10.70 -26.17
C THR A 178 9.98 9.36 -26.69
N ILE A 179 9.12 8.36 -26.82
CA ILE A 179 9.51 7.05 -27.36
C ILE A 179 9.52 7.02 -28.91
N GLY A 180 9.12 8.10 -29.57
CA GLY A 180 9.05 8.20 -31.04
C GLY A 180 7.87 7.45 -31.68
N ARG A 181 6.76 7.28 -30.94
CA ARG A 181 5.56 6.57 -31.40
C ARG A 181 4.28 7.42 -31.22
N PRO A 182 4.20 8.58 -31.91
CA PRO A 182 3.01 9.43 -31.84
C PRO A 182 1.73 8.75 -32.34
N ASP A 183 1.87 7.72 -33.17
CA ASP A 183 0.77 6.87 -33.66
C ASP A 183 0.04 6.12 -32.53
N LEU A 184 0.68 5.86 -31.39
CA LEU A 184 0.09 5.16 -30.26
C LEU A 184 -0.77 6.06 -29.34
N VAL A 185 -0.82 7.36 -29.60
CA VAL A 185 -1.59 8.30 -28.77
C VAL A 185 -3.06 7.89 -28.67
N ALA A 186 -3.69 7.47 -29.75
CA ALA A 186 -5.10 7.04 -29.76
C ALA A 186 -5.35 5.76 -28.93
N GLY A 187 -4.31 4.98 -28.65
CA GLY A 187 -4.39 3.72 -27.90
C GLY A 187 -4.27 3.83 -26.39
N GLN A 188 -4.33 5.03 -25.81
CA GLN A 188 -4.13 5.29 -24.37
C GLN A 188 -4.91 4.33 -23.45
N LEU A 189 -6.20 4.30 -23.62
CA LEU A 189 -7.16 3.52 -22.80
C LEU A 189 -7.71 2.31 -23.58
N ALA A 190 -7.00 1.85 -24.61
CA ALA A 190 -7.42 0.70 -25.39
C ALA A 190 -7.49 -0.56 -24.52
N VAL A 191 -8.54 -1.35 -24.71
CA VAL A 191 -8.80 -2.62 -24.02
C VAL A 191 -9.00 -3.75 -25.04
N GLY A 192 -9.09 -4.99 -24.59
CA GLY A 192 -9.27 -6.15 -25.46
C GLY A 192 -8.11 -6.33 -26.45
N ASP A 193 -8.42 -6.70 -27.69
CA ASP A 193 -7.42 -6.98 -28.72
C ASP A 193 -6.59 -5.74 -29.06
N GLU A 194 -7.21 -4.57 -29.15
CA GLU A 194 -6.50 -3.32 -29.41
C GLU A 194 -5.55 -2.96 -28.27
N GLY A 195 -6.00 -3.07 -27.01
CA GLY A 195 -5.13 -2.87 -25.85
C GLY A 195 -3.95 -3.84 -25.84
N THR A 196 -4.20 -5.10 -26.18
CA THR A 196 -3.15 -6.12 -26.28
C THR A 196 -2.14 -5.77 -27.38
N ARG A 197 -2.59 -5.31 -28.55
CA ARG A 197 -1.74 -4.86 -29.64
C ARG A 197 -0.85 -3.69 -29.23
N VAL A 198 -1.45 -2.63 -28.65
CA VAL A 198 -0.70 -1.45 -28.24
C VAL A 198 0.34 -1.79 -27.16
N ARG A 199 0.01 -2.66 -26.20
CA ARG A 199 0.96 -3.13 -25.19
C ARG A 199 2.14 -3.88 -25.82
N ALA A 200 1.89 -4.79 -26.77
CA ALA A 200 2.95 -5.53 -27.47
C ALA A 200 3.91 -4.60 -28.22
N GLU A 201 3.38 -3.52 -28.80
CA GLU A 201 4.20 -2.50 -29.44
C GLU A 201 5.05 -1.71 -28.42
N LEU A 202 4.48 -1.37 -27.27
CA LEU A 202 5.22 -0.73 -26.17
C LEU A 202 6.29 -1.66 -25.61
N ASP A 203 6.00 -2.95 -25.41
CA ASP A 203 6.98 -3.95 -24.98
C ASP A 203 8.16 -4.00 -25.97
N THR A 204 7.88 -3.96 -27.28
CA THR A 204 8.92 -3.92 -28.32
C THR A 204 9.76 -2.66 -28.24
N VAL A 205 9.12 -1.50 -28.09
CA VAL A 205 9.81 -0.20 -28.02
C VAL A 205 10.66 -0.10 -26.76
N PHE A 206 10.08 -0.40 -25.59
CA PHE A 206 10.81 -0.33 -24.33
C PHE A 206 11.90 -1.40 -24.23
N GLY A 207 11.66 -2.60 -24.79
CA GLY A 207 12.64 -3.69 -24.89
C GLY A 207 13.83 -3.42 -25.82
N ALA A 208 13.78 -2.35 -26.62
CA ALA A 208 14.89 -2.00 -27.50
C ALA A 208 16.06 -1.30 -26.81
N ARG A 209 15.91 -0.79 -25.58
CA ARG A 209 16.93 -0.04 -24.84
C ARG A 209 17.05 -0.52 -23.40
N THR A 210 18.20 -0.23 -22.79
CA THR A 210 18.42 -0.52 -21.37
C THR A 210 17.61 0.41 -20.46
N LEU A 211 17.42 0.02 -19.19
CA LEU A 211 16.78 0.87 -18.19
C LEU A 211 17.50 2.22 -18.07
N ALA A 212 18.84 2.19 -18.02
CA ALA A 212 19.66 3.41 -17.92
C ALA A 212 19.42 4.37 -19.11
N ASP A 213 19.33 3.84 -20.34
CA ASP A 213 19.03 4.64 -21.52
C ASP A 213 17.66 5.30 -21.43
N TRP A 214 16.64 4.59 -20.90
CA TRP A 214 15.31 5.13 -20.72
C TRP A 214 15.25 6.17 -19.61
N VAL A 215 15.92 5.93 -18.49
CA VAL A 215 16.04 6.92 -17.39
C VAL A 215 16.66 8.20 -17.90
N ALA A 216 17.74 8.12 -18.68
CA ALA A 216 18.36 9.30 -19.28
C ALA A 216 17.41 10.01 -20.27
N ARG A 217 16.64 9.24 -21.06
CA ARG A 217 15.73 9.80 -22.07
C ARG A 217 14.50 10.46 -21.47
N PHE A 218 13.98 9.95 -20.34
CA PHE A 218 12.87 10.55 -19.59
C PHE A 218 13.32 11.55 -18.54
N GLY A 219 14.64 11.67 -18.31
CA GLY A 219 15.19 12.63 -17.36
C GLY A 219 14.73 14.07 -17.67
N GLY A 220 14.05 14.70 -16.71
CA GLY A 220 13.48 16.04 -16.88
C GLY A 220 12.21 16.10 -17.74
N VAL A 221 11.70 14.96 -18.22
CA VAL A 221 10.43 14.88 -18.97
C VAL A 221 9.28 14.54 -18.04
N ASP A 222 8.28 15.42 -17.95
CA ASP A 222 7.09 15.20 -17.13
C ASP A 222 6.09 14.28 -17.84
N ALA A 223 6.29 12.96 -17.70
CA ALA A 223 5.55 11.94 -18.45
C ALA A 223 5.04 10.76 -17.61
N CYS A 224 5.18 10.82 -16.30
CA CYS A 224 4.81 9.73 -15.36
C CYS A 224 5.47 8.37 -15.75
N VAL A 225 6.74 8.40 -16.12
CA VAL A 225 7.55 7.22 -16.41
C VAL A 225 8.72 7.17 -15.46
N THR A 226 8.89 6.03 -14.76
CA THR A 226 9.94 5.84 -13.77
C THR A 226 10.59 4.46 -13.89
N PRO A 227 11.85 4.28 -13.46
CA PRO A 227 12.40 2.94 -13.29
C PRO A 227 11.63 2.17 -12.19
N VAL A 228 11.54 0.85 -12.33
CA VAL A 228 11.23 -0.03 -11.21
C VAL A 228 12.55 -0.30 -10.49
N ALA A 229 12.80 0.49 -9.46
CA ALA A 229 14.02 0.40 -8.67
C ALA A 229 14.07 -0.86 -7.81
N THR A 230 15.26 -1.41 -7.58
CA THR A 230 15.48 -2.36 -6.48
C THR A 230 15.48 -1.62 -5.15
N LEU A 231 15.31 -2.34 -4.03
CA LEU A 231 15.37 -1.69 -2.71
C LEU A 231 16.72 -0.99 -2.48
N ASP A 232 17.82 -1.62 -2.89
CA ASP A 232 19.15 -1.06 -2.78
C ASP A 232 19.33 0.23 -3.59
N GLU A 233 18.73 0.32 -4.78
CA GLU A 233 18.69 1.56 -5.56
C GLU A 233 17.81 2.62 -4.88
N ALA A 234 16.65 2.24 -4.37
CA ALA A 234 15.73 3.15 -3.67
C ALA A 234 16.37 3.75 -2.40
N LEU A 235 17.15 2.98 -1.64
CA LEU A 235 17.87 3.48 -0.46
C LEU A 235 18.92 4.56 -0.79
N ARG A 236 19.37 4.62 -2.05
CA ARG A 236 20.34 5.60 -2.54
C ARG A 236 19.73 6.70 -3.41
N ASP A 237 18.40 6.66 -3.59
CA ASP A 237 17.70 7.65 -4.41
C ASP A 237 17.80 9.05 -3.82
N GLU A 238 18.09 10.03 -4.67
CA GLU A 238 18.32 11.43 -4.26
C GLU A 238 17.09 12.07 -3.60
N GLN A 239 15.88 11.69 -4.01
CA GLN A 239 14.64 12.20 -3.43
C GLN A 239 14.48 11.72 -1.98
N PHE A 240 14.75 10.44 -1.71
CA PHE A 240 14.69 9.90 -0.36
C PHE A 240 15.83 10.42 0.51
N ALA A 241 17.02 10.61 -0.06
CA ALA A 241 18.15 11.24 0.61
C ALA A 241 17.84 12.69 1.00
N ALA A 242 17.35 13.50 0.06
CA ALA A 242 16.97 14.89 0.30
C ALA A 242 15.86 15.06 1.36
N ARG A 243 14.97 14.07 1.48
CA ARG A 243 13.93 14.03 2.51
C ARG A 243 14.37 13.38 3.83
N GLY A 244 15.60 12.89 3.91
CA GLY A 244 16.13 12.23 5.10
C GLY A 244 15.37 10.95 5.48
N MET A 245 14.80 10.25 4.48
CA MET A 245 13.97 9.08 4.72
C MET A 245 14.76 7.85 5.16
N VAL A 246 16.03 7.74 4.75
CA VAL A 246 16.92 6.64 5.12
C VAL A 246 17.89 7.14 6.18
N VAL A 247 17.88 6.50 7.33
CA VAL A 247 18.77 6.79 8.45
C VAL A 247 19.73 5.63 8.60
N THR A 248 21.03 5.91 8.60
CA THR A 248 22.06 4.90 8.82
C THR A 248 22.59 5.03 10.25
N GLY A 249 22.44 3.97 11.02
CA GLY A 249 22.96 3.88 12.38
C GLY A 249 24.49 3.81 12.43
N ALA A 250 25.06 3.98 13.60
CA ALA A 250 26.50 3.89 13.81
C ALA A 250 27.10 2.50 13.49
N ASP A 251 26.28 1.48 13.53
CA ASP A 251 26.59 0.09 13.17
C ASP A 251 26.44 -0.20 11.66
N GLY A 252 26.05 0.81 10.86
CA GLY A 252 25.78 0.68 9.44
C GLY A 252 24.38 0.13 9.10
N ALA A 253 23.55 -0.17 10.10
CA ALA A 253 22.17 -0.61 9.85
C ALA A 253 21.31 0.54 9.32
N HIS A 254 20.41 0.22 8.38
CA HIS A 254 19.46 1.19 7.85
C HIS A 254 18.14 1.11 8.59
N SER A 255 17.52 2.27 8.83
CA SER A 255 16.16 2.44 9.32
C SER A 255 15.45 3.53 8.52
N TYR A 256 14.13 3.63 8.66
CA TYR A 256 13.36 4.67 8.00
C TYR A 256 12.94 5.75 8.98
N ALA A 257 13.07 7.01 8.55
CA ALA A 257 12.43 8.12 9.25
C ALA A 257 10.91 8.05 9.09
N PRO A 258 10.14 8.72 9.97
CA PRO A 258 8.71 8.89 9.76
C PRO A 258 8.44 9.51 8.37
N PRO A 259 7.46 8.98 7.59
CA PRO A 259 7.20 9.44 6.22
C PRO A 259 6.44 10.76 6.16
N TRP A 260 6.53 11.58 7.19
CA TRP A 260 5.92 12.91 7.29
C TRP A 260 6.84 13.89 8.01
N THR A 261 6.59 15.16 7.78
CA THR A 261 7.21 16.27 8.52
C THR A 261 6.12 17.10 9.19
N ILE A 262 6.37 17.53 10.42
CA ILE A 262 5.51 18.46 11.15
C ILE A 262 6.32 19.75 11.36
N SER A 263 5.77 20.89 10.92
CA SER A 263 6.44 22.17 11.09
C SER A 263 6.74 22.46 12.56
N GLY A 264 7.97 22.90 12.85
CA GLY A 264 8.40 23.18 14.22
C GLY A 264 8.69 21.94 15.09
N HIS A 265 8.67 20.74 14.52
CA HIS A 265 8.97 19.50 15.23
C HIS A 265 9.99 18.65 14.47
N GLY A 266 11.09 18.28 15.13
CA GLY A 266 12.10 17.37 14.60
C GLY A 266 11.92 15.97 15.18
N PHE A 267 11.86 14.96 14.33
CA PHE A 267 11.89 13.56 14.75
C PHE A 267 13.34 13.09 14.89
N ARG A 268 13.64 12.37 15.96
CA ARG A 268 14.90 11.61 16.09
C ARG A 268 14.57 10.14 15.94
N VAL A 269 15.26 9.48 15.05
CA VAL A 269 15.26 8.01 14.98
C VAL A 269 16.30 7.54 16.02
N ALA A 270 15.85 6.70 16.96
CA ALA A 270 16.67 6.19 18.05
C ALA A 270 17.61 5.08 17.56
#